data_2cc382bab578883f134b7b6837dde65a
#
_entry.id   2cc382bab578883f134b7b6837dde65a
#
_cell.length_a   1.000
_cell.length_b   1.000
_cell.length_c   1.000
_cell.angle_alpha   90.00
_cell.angle_beta   90.00
_cell.angle_gamma   90.00
#
_symmetry.space_group_name_H-M   'P 1'
#
loop_
_entity.id
_entity.type
_entity.pdbx_description
1 polymer ?
#
loop_
_entity_poly.entity_id
_entity_poly.type
_entity_poly.pdbx_seq_one_letter_code
_entity_poly.pdbx_strand_id
1 'polypeptide(L)'
;MGSHQRNPSLSRLMKEYINKIKRVNPTVLLLVGTFFIISLLRSTKDEPVMLVIEEKSWPVSVIEAQYDDVNPTLALFGEVITSRRSELRALVGGQVIEVGENFKEGAVVKKGELLLKIDDFEYRNSVIEETAKLEVMNRDFERADELFKQGSISEQFRDNALLEKTQQELVLSESEKDLRDTELFAPFDGVINDVQATLGKQVSTFNDKIGEIIDIKNMEVRFSISKAQYGRLLEDESAIVGRAIEMKWTVGQRDLIFDAYISRVGAEITSNTGGVNIFANIELDNDQETPLRPGAFVRLRMPDKTYKSVISIPETAVYEDEYIYIIKDQRLKKAVIVISGYDQSNVLIQPAEELMIQNGDLIVTNQLREAGEGVKVDIL
;
A
#
# COMPACT_ATOMS: atom_id res chain seq x y z
N MET A 1 54.11 -18.69 -114.22
CA MET A 1 53.78 -17.42 -114.94
C MET A 1 52.80 -16.69 -114.06
N GLY A 2 53.04 -15.72 -113.45
CA GLY A 2 53.79 -14.51 -113.45
C GLY A 2 52.91 -13.44 -112.90
N SER A 3 53.51 -12.61 -112.36
CA SER A 3 53.42 -11.19 -112.11
C SER A 3 52.89 -10.72 -110.77
N HIS A 4 53.88 -10.31 -110.00
CA HIS A 4 53.79 -9.34 -108.93
C HIS A 4 53.21 -7.99 -109.41
N GLN A 5 52.21 -7.44 -108.73
CA GLN A 5 52.01 -5.98 -108.71
C GLN A 5 52.25 -5.46 -107.34
N ARG A 6 53.31 -4.70 -107.15
CA ARG A 6 53.67 -3.89 -105.99
C ARG A 6 52.76 -2.63 -106.01
N ASN A 7 52.01 -2.39 -105.02
CA ASN A 7 51.31 -1.17 -104.77
C ASN A 7 52.27 -0.12 -104.10
N PRO A 8 52.48 1.00 -104.69
CA PRO A 8 53.39 2.01 -104.15
C PRO A 8 52.62 3.01 -103.25
N SER A 9 53.33 3.28 -102.11
CA SER A 9 53.33 4.59 -101.50
C SER A 9 52.29 4.96 -100.43
N LEU A 10 52.28 4.27 -99.37
CA LEU A 10 51.90 4.87 -98.05
C LEU A 10 52.92 5.92 -97.60
N SER A 11 54.15 5.89 -98.05
CA SER A 11 55.23 6.82 -97.74
C SER A 11 55.08 8.25 -98.36
N ARG A 12 54.35 8.37 -99.48
CA ARG A 12 54.14 9.66 -100.10
C ARG A 12 52.99 10.44 -99.51
N LEU A 13 51.93 9.81 -99.06
CA LEU A 13 50.81 10.48 -98.41
C LEU A 13 51.19 10.96 -97.00
N MET A 14 52.05 10.21 -96.32
CA MET A 14 52.51 10.64 -95.00
C MET A 14 53.46 11.87 -95.03
N LYS A 15 54.29 12.01 -96.09
CA LYS A 15 55.12 13.18 -96.30
C LYS A 15 54.32 14.45 -96.66
N GLU A 16 53.24 14.32 -97.40
CA GLU A 16 52.38 15.45 -97.76
C GLU A 16 51.60 15.95 -96.49
N TYR A 17 51.12 15.10 -95.65
CA TYR A 17 50.46 15.45 -94.42
C TYR A 17 51.39 16.14 -93.38
N ILE A 18 52.65 15.67 -93.27
CA ILE A 18 53.66 16.27 -92.38
C ILE A 18 54.09 17.67 -92.80
N ASN A 19 54.10 17.95 -94.14
CA ASN A 19 54.46 19.28 -94.62
C ASN A 19 53.29 20.29 -94.53
N LYS A 20 52.02 19.85 -94.47
CA LYS A 20 50.89 20.70 -94.21
C LYS A 20 50.77 21.10 -92.77
N ILE A 21 51.25 20.24 -91.81
CA ILE A 21 51.27 20.52 -90.40
C ILE A 21 52.36 21.56 -90.02
N LYS A 22 53.46 21.69 -90.82
CA LYS A 22 54.51 22.70 -90.62
C LYS A 22 54.12 24.14 -90.94
N ARG A 23 52.92 24.34 -91.59
CA ARG A 23 52.34 25.71 -91.86
C ARG A 23 51.31 26.14 -90.87
N VAL A 24 50.96 25.30 -89.86
CA VAL A 24 50.03 25.68 -88.76
C VAL A 24 50.81 26.35 -87.63
N ASN A 25 50.42 27.52 -87.31
CA ASN A 25 51.01 28.36 -86.27
C ASN A 25 51.17 27.48 -84.99
N PRO A 26 52.36 27.31 -84.34
CA PRO A 26 52.59 26.42 -83.20
C PRO A 26 51.66 26.71 -82.05
N THR A 27 51.19 27.90 -81.91
CA THR A 27 50.19 28.32 -80.91
C THR A 27 48.83 27.66 -81.10
N VAL A 28 48.41 27.43 -82.37
CA VAL A 28 47.11 26.75 -82.69
C VAL A 28 47.22 25.26 -82.37
N LEU A 29 48.38 24.64 -82.63
CA LEU A 29 48.61 23.24 -82.35
C LEU A 29 48.62 22.97 -80.83
N LEU A 30 49.19 23.93 -80.09
CA LEU A 30 49.19 23.92 -78.62
C LEU A 30 47.81 24.09 -77.99
N LEU A 31 46.96 24.99 -78.63
CA LEU A 31 45.56 25.18 -78.20
C LEU A 31 44.69 23.95 -78.50
N VAL A 32 44.91 23.32 -79.65
CA VAL A 32 44.17 22.08 -79.99
C VAL A 32 44.62 20.91 -79.10
N GLY A 33 45.96 20.81 -78.81
CA GLY A 33 46.49 19.81 -77.85
C GLY A 33 45.91 19.99 -76.46
N THR A 34 45.89 21.25 -75.97
CA THR A 34 45.34 21.53 -74.60
C THR A 34 43.82 21.29 -74.57
N PHE A 35 43.10 21.63 -75.66
CA PHE A 35 41.68 21.34 -75.72
C PHE A 35 41.41 19.81 -75.71
N PHE A 36 42.24 19.04 -76.42
CA PHE A 36 42.12 17.61 -76.44
C PHE A 36 42.45 16.97 -75.13
N ILE A 37 43.49 17.48 -74.40
CA ILE A 37 43.85 17.05 -73.06
C ILE A 37 42.73 17.39 -72.08
N ILE A 38 42.17 18.57 -72.15
CA ILE A 38 41.07 18.99 -71.29
C ILE A 38 39.81 18.17 -71.56
N SER A 39 39.55 17.84 -72.86
CA SER A 39 38.43 16.99 -73.24
C SER A 39 38.61 15.54 -72.74
N LEU A 40 39.86 15.03 -72.83
CA LEU A 40 40.20 13.71 -72.30
C LEU A 40 40.07 13.66 -70.77
N LEU A 41 40.56 14.69 -70.07
CA LEU A 41 40.44 14.81 -68.65
C LEU A 41 38.96 14.98 -68.20
N ARG A 42 38.12 15.59 -69.02
CA ARG A 42 36.69 15.67 -68.75
C ARG A 42 35.99 14.32 -69.01
N SER A 43 36.41 13.54 -69.98
CA SER A 43 35.87 12.25 -70.30
C SER A 43 36.27 11.14 -69.32
N THR A 44 37.38 11.35 -68.52
CA THR A 44 37.85 10.47 -67.47
C THR A 44 37.41 10.89 -66.09
N LYS A 45 36.59 11.96 -65.95
CA LYS A 45 35.95 12.20 -64.65
C LYS A 45 34.85 11.15 -64.46
N ASP A 46 35.10 10.21 -63.59
CA ASP A 46 34.03 9.37 -63.03
C ASP A 46 32.90 10.28 -62.51
N GLU A 47 31.67 10.04 -62.94
CA GLU A 47 30.52 10.66 -62.33
C GLU A 47 30.58 10.36 -60.85
N PRO A 48 30.41 11.38 -59.94
CA PRO A 48 30.36 11.12 -58.54
C PRO A 48 29.21 10.15 -58.30
N VAL A 49 29.54 8.92 -57.96
CA VAL A 49 28.54 7.98 -57.43
C VAL A 49 28.00 8.66 -56.17
N MET A 50 26.75 9.07 -56.23
CA MET A 50 26.05 9.47 -55.00
C MET A 50 26.08 8.24 -54.13
N LEU A 51 26.99 8.25 -53.13
CA LEU A 51 26.91 7.31 -52.03
C LEU A 51 25.55 7.59 -51.38
N VAL A 52 24.61 6.70 -51.60
CA VAL A 52 23.40 6.64 -50.78
C VAL A 52 23.92 6.36 -49.39
N ILE A 53 24.09 7.40 -48.60
CA ILE A 53 24.39 7.25 -47.16
C ILE A 53 23.13 6.57 -46.64
N GLU A 54 23.22 5.26 -46.41
CA GLU A 54 22.17 4.57 -45.66
C GLU A 54 22.01 5.27 -44.34
N GLU A 55 20.83 5.86 -44.13
CA GLU A 55 20.50 6.52 -42.89
C GLU A 55 20.59 5.49 -41.77
N LYS A 56 21.45 5.74 -40.78
CA LYS A 56 21.67 4.86 -39.64
C LYS A 56 20.36 4.64 -38.93
N SER A 57 19.93 3.41 -38.81
CA SER A 57 18.75 3.02 -38.03
C SER A 57 19.18 2.49 -36.66
N TRP A 58 18.34 2.68 -35.68
CA TRP A 58 18.59 2.23 -34.31
C TRP A 58 17.62 1.11 -33.94
N PRO A 59 18.13 -0.03 -33.42
CA PRO A 59 17.25 -1.10 -32.97
C PRO A 59 16.48 -0.67 -31.72
N VAL A 60 15.17 -0.87 -31.75
CA VAL A 60 14.27 -0.50 -30.65
C VAL A 60 13.37 -1.65 -30.27
N SER A 61 13.14 -1.79 -28.97
CA SER A 61 12.07 -2.64 -28.42
C SER A 61 10.81 -1.81 -28.29
N VAL A 62 9.68 -2.41 -28.61
CA VAL A 62 8.39 -1.70 -28.61
C VAL A 62 7.32 -2.47 -27.89
N ILE A 63 6.31 -1.74 -27.41
CA ILE A 63 5.02 -2.30 -27.00
C ILE A 63 3.91 -1.57 -27.75
N GLU A 64 2.78 -2.23 -27.92
CA GLU A 64 1.59 -1.61 -28.46
C GLU A 64 0.88 -0.76 -27.41
N ALA A 65 0.52 0.46 -27.76
CA ALA A 65 -0.33 1.30 -26.92
C ALA A 65 -1.72 0.68 -26.81
N GLN A 66 -2.15 0.40 -25.59
CA GLN A 66 -3.49 -0.08 -25.30
C GLN A 66 -4.06 0.73 -24.14
N TYR A 67 -5.24 1.32 -24.36
CA TYR A 67 -5.97 2.00 -23.30
C TYR A 67 -6.79 1.01 -22.51
N ASP A 68 -6.46 0.90 -21.22
CA ASP A 68 -7.16 0.04 -20.27
C ASP A 68 -7.47 0.80 -18.97
N ASP A 69 -8.46 0.29 -18.24
CA ASP A 69 -8.70 0.70 -16.87
C ASP A 69 -7.80 -0.13 -15.95
N VAL A 70 -6.85 0.53 -15.28
CA VAL A 70 -5.85 -0.12 -14.43
C VAL A 70 -6.13 0.18 -12.97
N ASN A 71 -6.17 -0.88 -12.15
CA ASN A 71 -6.29 -0.78 -10.70
C ASN A 71 -4.99 -1.30 -10.06
N PRO A 72 -4.02 -0.44 -9.77
CA PRO A 72 -2.76 -0.83 -9.14
C PRO A 72 -2.97 -1.40 -7.75
N THR A 73 -2.05 -2.26 -7.33
CA THR A 73 -2.05 -2.82 -5.98
C THR A 73 -0.96 -2.19 -5.13
N LEU A 74 -1.35 -1.59 -4.02
CA LEU A 74 -0.44 -1.08 -3.01
C LEU A 74 0.11 -2.25 -2.19
N ALA A 75 1.43 -2.39 -2.16
CA ALA A 75 2.12 -3.29 -1.26
C ALA A 75 2.44 -2.54 0.05
N LEU A 76 1.83 -2.96 1.15
CA LEU A 76 1.91 -2.32 2.45
C LEU A 76 2.33 -3.32 3.52
N PHE A 77 2.67 -2.81 4.69
CA PHE A 77 2.95 -3.62 5.88
C PHE A 77 2.02 -3.20 7.00
N GLY A 78 1.58 -4.16 7.78
CA GLY A 78 0.71 -3.93 8.91
C GLY A 78 1.06 -4.80 10.11
N GLU A 79 0.48 -4.45 11.23
CA GLU A 79 0.56 -5.18 12.49
C GLU A 79 -0.83 -5.70 12.85
N VAL A 80 -0.92 -6.97 13.17
CA VAL A 80 -2.14 -7.56 13.71
C VAL A 80 -2.33 -7.09 15.14
N ILE A 81 -3.47 -6.51 15.40
CA ILE A 81 -3.88 -6.06 16.72
C ILE A 81 -5.18 -6.76 17.15
N THR A 82 -5.46 -6.75 18.42
CA THR A 82 -6.76 -7.22 18.93
C THR A 82 -7.72 -6.03 19.08
N SER A 83 -9.00 -6.27 18.83
CA SER A 83 -10.05 -5.26 19.09
C SER A 83 -10.31 -5.06 20.59
N ARG A 84 -10.04 -6.09 21.41
CA ARG A 84 -10.26 -6.04 22.86
C ARG A 84 -9.10 -6.65 23.62
N ARG A 85 -8.51 -5.84 24.47
CA ARG A 85 -7.48 -6.21 25.44
C ARG A 85 -7.83 -5.57 26.76
N SER A 86 -7.85 -6.32 27.83
CA SER A 86 -8.14 -5.79 29.15
C SER A 86 -7.08 -6.23 30.16
N GLU A 87 -6.54 -5.26 30.85
CA GLU A 87 -5.73 -5.51 32.03
C GLU A 87 -6.66 -5.83 33.21
N LEU A 88 -6.42 -6.98 33.82
CA LEU A 88 -7.16 -7.45 34.99
C LEU A 88 -6.49 -6.92 36.26
N ARG A 89 -7.25 -6.19 37.05
CA ARG A 89 -6.76 -5.63 38.34
C ARG A 89 -7.63 -6.11 39.47
N ALA A 90 -7.05 -6.19 40.69
CA ALA A 90 -7.81 -6.47 41.89
C ALA A 90 -8.78 -5.32 42.16
N LEU A 91 -10.06 -5.62 42.29
CA LEU A 91 -11.11 -4.64 42.58
C LEU A 91 -11.16 -4.32 44.10
N VAL A 92 -10.80 -5.29 44.91
CA VAL A 92 -10.70 -5.16 46.37
C VAL A 92 -9.35 -5.73 46.86
N GLY A 93 -8.90 -5.36 48.06
CA GLY A 93 -7.67 -5.85 48.66
C GLY A 93 -7.86 -7.16 49.45
N GLY A 94 -6.81 -7.97 49.52
CA GLY A 94 -6.83 -9.20 50.31
C GLY A 94 -5.89 -10.27 49.80
N GLN A 95 -5.90 -11.43 50.44
CA GLN A 95 -5.11 -12.57 50.01
C GLN A 95 -5.86 -13.39 48.96
N VAL A 96 -5.18 -13.81 47.91
CA VAL A 96 -5.73 -14.73 46.90
C VAL A 96 -5.85 -16.14 47.53
N ILE A 97 -7.07 -16.63 47.68
CA ILE A 97 -7.38 -17.93 48.30
C ILE A 97 -7.75 -19.01 47.26
N GLU A 98 -8.13 -18.60 46.04
CA GLU A 98 -8.45 -19.51 44.96
C GLU A 98 -8.00 -18.91 43.64
N VAL A 99 -7.54 -19.77 42.72
CA VAL A 99 -7.13 -19.42 41.37
C VAL A 99 -7.86 -20.35 40.41
N GLY A 100 -8.55 -19.78 39.44
CA GLY A 100 -9.30 -20.52 38.43
C GLY A 100 -8.43 -21.51 37.65
N GLU A 101 -8.97 -22.65 37.27
CA GLU A 101 -8.23 -23.71 36.60
C GLU A 101 -7.58 -23.25 35.31
N ASN A 102 -8.27 -22.39 34.55
CA ASN A 102 -7.82 -21.84 33.26
C ASN A 102 -7.15 -20.46 33.41
N PHE A 103 -6.92 -19.96 34.63
CA PHE A 103 -6.18 -18.72 34.86
C PHE A 103 -4.68 -18.98 34.77
N LYS A 104 -4.21 -19.36 33.57
CA LYS A 104 -2.81 -19.65 33.24
C LYS A 104 -2.46 -18.96 31.94
N GLU A 105 -1.22 -18.53 31.79
CA GLU A 105 -0.75 -17.91 30.57
C GLU A 105 -0.95 -18.85 29.35
N GLY A 106 -1.57 -18.32 28.29
CA GLY A 106 -1.91 -19.06 27.08
C GLY A 106 -3.22 -19.87 27.16
N ALA A 107 -3.88 -19.97 28.32
CA ALA A 107 -5.15 -20.67 28.44
C ALA A 107 -6.33 -19.84 27.93
N VAL A 108 -7.30 -20.54 27.34
CA VAL A 108 -8.55 -19.95 26.86
C VAL A 108 -9.57 -19.92 28.00
N VAL A 109 -10.20 -18.78 28.22
CA VAL A 109 -11.28 -18.59 29.18
C VAL A 109 -12.54 -18.06 28.49
N LYS A 110 -13.69 -18.37 29.08
CA LYS A 110 -15.00 -17.87 28.64
C LYS A 110 -15.45 -16.70 29.51
N LYS A 111 -16.26 -15.82 28.94
CA LYS A 111 -16.92 -14.75 29.68
C LYS A 111 -17.65 -15.30 30.91
N GLY A 112 -17.41 -14.71 32.08
CA GLY A 112 -18.02 -15.11 33.35
C GLY A 112 -17.34 -16.31 34.02
N GLU A 113 -16.23 -16.81 33.48
CA GLU A 113 -15.41 -17.83 34.14
C GLU A 113 -14.61 -17.21 35.30
N LEU A 114 -14.58 -17.90 36.46
CA LEU A 114 -13.83 -17.42 37.63
C LEU A 114 -12.33 -17.47 37.34
N LEU A 115 -11.65 -16.34 37.52
CA LEU A 115 -10.21 -16.21 37.35
C LEU A 115 -9.46 -16.33 38.66
N LEU A 116 -9.94 -15.65 39.71
CA LEU A 116 -9.41 -15.75 41.07
C LEU A 116 -10.44 -15.32 42.10
N LYS A 117 -10.22 -15.73 43.31
CA LYS A 117 -10.99 -15.33 44.51
C LYS A 117 -10.05 -14.80 45.58
N ILE A 118 -10.41 -13.65 46.13
CA ILE A 118 -9.76 -13.00 47.29
C ILE A 118 -10.48 -13.44 48.55
N ASP A 119 -9.78 -13.50 49.68
CA ASP A 119 -10.38 -13.83 50.97
C ASP A 119 -11.56 -12.88 51.25
N ASP A 120 -12.73 -13.45 51.35
CA ASP A 120 -14.00 -12.75 51.48
C ASP A 120 -14.53 -12.66 52.94
N PHE A 121 -13.75 -13.14 53.91
CA PHE A 121 -14.22 -13.21 55.28
C PHE A 121 -14.63 -11.84 55.86
N GLU A 122 -13.79 -10.83 55.72
CA GLU A 122 -14.09 -9.49 56.23
C GLU A 122 -15.25 -8.84 55.44
N TYR A 123 -15.32 -9.03 54.14
CA TYR A 123 -16.38 -8.51 53.29
C TYR A 123 -17.74 -9.11 53.62
N ARG A 124 -17.81 -10.43 53.85
CA ARG A 124 -19.05 -11.09 54.31
C ARG A 124 -19.52 -10.56 55.67
N ASN A 125 -18.59 -10.36 56.63
CA ASN A 125 -18.91 -9.82 57.93
C ASN A 125 -19.46 -8.39 57.80
N SER A 126 -18.87 -7.56 56.94
CA SER A 126 -19.37 -6.20 56.64
C SER A 126 -20.81 -6.21 56.14
N VAL A 127 -21.13 -7.10 55.16
CA VAL A 127 -22.50 -7.22 54.68
C VAL A 127 -23.49 -7.63 55.80
N ILE A 128 -23.10 -8.57 56.68
CA ILE A 128 -23.93 -8.99 57.79
C ILE A 128 -24.18 -7.81 58.75
N GLU A 129 -23.13 -7.05 59.09
CA GLU A 129 -23.22 -5.90 59.98
C GLU A 129 -24.12 -4.80 59.41
N GLU A 130 -23.91 -4.42 58.13
CA GLU A 130 -24.70 -3.37 57.50
C GLU A 130 -26.16 -3.79 57.25
N THR A 131 -26.41 -5.06 57.00
CA THR A 131 -27.77 -5.60 56.95
C THR A 131 -28.49 -5.45 58.28
N ALA A 132 -27.82 -5.81 59.41
CA ALA A 132 -28.41 -5.65 60.75
C ALA A 132 -28.72 -4.17 61.09
N LYS A 133 -27.83 -3.24 60.68
CA LYS A 133 -28.07 -1.79 60.87
C LYS A 133 -29.29 -1.34 60.02
N LEU A 134 -29.39 -1.78 58.78
CA LEU A 134 -30.52 -1.43 57.91
C LEU A 134 -31.85 -1.94 58.49
N GLU A 135 -31.88 -3.15 59.10
CA GLU A 135 -33.08 -3.65 59.75
C GLU A 135 -33.54 -2.75 60.93
N VAL A 136 -32.61 -2.18 61.68
CA VAL A 136 -32.91 -1.21 62.77
C VAL A 136 -33.51 0.06 62.12
N MET A 137 -32.85 0.66 61.12
CA MET A 137 -33.30 1.89 60.45
C MET A 137 -34.68 1.70 59.80
N ASN A 138 -34.93 0.53 59.22
CA ASN A 138 -36.25 0.22 58.69
C ASN A 138 -37.35 0.25 59.74
N ARG A 139 -37.11 -0.40 60.92
CA ARG A 139 -38.10 -0.37 62.02
C ARG A 139 -38.31 1.04 62.59
N ASP A 140 -37.22 1.84 62.61
CA ASP A 140 -37.35 3.23 63.13
C ASP A 140 -38.10 4.12 62.16
N PHE A 141 -37.86 3.95 60.83
CA PHE A 141 -38.66 4.64 59.80
C PHE A 141 -40.13 4.23 59.85
N GLU A 142 -40.45 2.93 59.90
CA GLU A 142 -41.81 2.41 59.98
C GLU A 142 -42.56 3.01 61.18
N ARG A 143 -41.90 3.07 62.35
CA ARG A 143 -42.46 3.67 63.57
C ARG A 143 -42.67 5.16 63.40
N ALA A 144 -41.71 5.87 62.79
CA ALA A 144 -41.86 7.33 62.54
C ALA A 144 -42.99 7.60 61.53
N ASP A 145 -43.14 6.80 60.49
CA ASP A 145 -44.20 6.95 59.50
C ASP A 145 -45.58 6.70 60.11
N GLU A 146 -45.73 5.69 61.00
CA GLU A 146 -46.96 5.44 61.72
C GLU A 146 -47.32 6.61 62.66
N LEU A 147 -46.34 7.12 63.44
CA LEU A 147 -46.57 8.24 64.35
C LEU A 147 -46.91 9.55 63.60
N PHE A 148 -46.33 9.76 62.43
CA PHE A 148 -46.62 10.89 61.57
C PHE A 148 -48.05 10.78 61.04
N LYS A 149 -48.47 9.62 60.55
CA LYS A 149 -49.88 9.38 60.13
C LYS A 149 -50.88 9.62 61.25
N GLN A 150 -50.51 9.39 62.50
CA GLN A 150 -51.31 9.70 63.70
C GLN A 150 -51.22 11.17 64.14
N GLY A 151 -50.46 12.01 63.46
CA GLY A 151 -50.24 13.41 63.85
C GLY A 151 -49.39 13.64 65.08
N SER A 152 -48.65 12.61 65.57
CA SER A 152 -47.88 12.63 66.81
C SER A 152 -46.46 13.19 66.66
N ILE A 153 -45.93 13.25 65.47
CA ILE A 153 -44.60 13.81 65.13
C ILE A 153 -44.68 14.73 63.90
N SER A 154 -43.63 15.57 63.71
CA SER A 154 -43.51 16.44 62.54
C SER A 154 -43.06 15.66 61.30
N GLU A 155 -43.40 16.18 60.13
CA GLU A 155 -42.93 15.66 58.84
C GLU A 155 -41.39 15.60 58.81
N GLN A 156 -40.70 16.61 59.34
CA GLN A 156 -39.27 16.67 59.39
C GLN A 156 -38.66 15.44 60.14
N PHE A 157 -39.32 14.99 61.23
CA PHE A 157 -38.83 13.84 61.96
C PHE A 157 -38.94 12.53 61.17
N ARG A 158 -40.08 12.33 60.48
CA ARG A 158 -40.31 11.21 59.56
C ARG A 158 -39.26 11.23 58.42
N ASP A 159 -39.03 12.41 57.79
CA ASP A 159 -38.13 12.59 56.69
C ASP A 159 -36.63 12.34 57.11
N ASN A 160 -36.28 12.72 58.35
CA ASN A 160 -34.97 12.36 58.90
C ASN A 160 -34.78 10.83 59.03
N ALA A 161 -35.79 10.14 59.54
CA ALA A 161 -35.72 8.67 59.64
C ALA A 161 -35.68 8.00 58.26
N LEU A 162 -36.39 8.56 57.25
CA LEU A 162 -36.27 8.10 55.87
C LEU A 162 -34.88 8.33 55.30
N LEU A 163 -34.28 9.50 55.56
CA LEU A 163 -32.91 9.81 55.12
C LEU A 163 -31.89 8.85 55.72
N GLU A 164 -31.95 8.56 57.03
CA GLU A 164 -31.05 7.61 57.70
C GLU A 164 -31.18 6.20 57.11
N LYS A 165 -32.41 5.73 56.90
CA LYS A 165 -32.66 4.45 56.21
C LYS A 165 -32.04 4.43 54.83
N THR A 166 -32.27 5.46 53.99
CA THR A 166 -31.76 5.54 52.64
C THR A 166 -30.22 5.56 52.61
N GLN A 167 -29.59 6.29 53.55
CA GLN A 167 -28.14 6.29 53.67
C GLN A 167 -27.60 4.90 54.02
N GLN A 168 -28.27 4.18 54.94
CA GLN A 168 -27.87 2.83 55.29
C GLN A 168 -28.07 1.82 54.18
N GLU A 169 -29.12 1.97 53.35
CA GLU A 169 -29.30 1.17 52.11
C GLU A 169 -28.12 1.33 51.14
N LEU A 170 -27.60 2.56 50.97
CA LEU A 170 -26.42 2.84 50.16
C LEU A 170 -25.16 2.16 50.71
N VAL A 171 -24.93 2.24 52.04
CA VAL A 171 -23.77 1.59 52.70
C VAL A 171 -23.83 0.06 52.54
N LEU A 172 -25.00 -0.55 52.73
CA LEU A 172 -25.18 -1.98 52.50
C LEU A 172 -24.89 -2.33 51.02
N SER A 173 -25.40 -1.57 50.07
CA SER A 173 -25.15 -1.81 48.64
C SER A 173 -23.67 -1.74 48.29
N GLU A 174 -22.90 -0.83 48.93
CA GLU A 174 -21.44 -0.73 48.75
C GLU A 174 -20.76 -1.99 49.34
N SER A 175 -21.09 -2.42 50.55
CA SER A 175 -20.55 -3.64 51.15
C SER A 175 -20.86 -4.89 50.35
N GLU A 176 -22.07 -5.00 49.77
CA GLU A 176 -22.44 -6.10 48.85
C GLU A 176 -21.64 -6.07 47.57
N LYS A 177 -21.37 -4.87 47.04
CA LYS A 177 -20.51 -4.72 45.85
C LYS A 177 -19.09 -5.18 46.17
N ASP A 178 -18.50 -4.75 47.27
CA ASP A 178 -17.16 -5.14 47.69
C ASP A 178 -17.05 -6.66 47.87
N LEU A 179 -18.07 -7.29 48.44
CA LEU A 179 -18.14 -8.76 48.54
C LEU A 179 -18.17 -9.43 47.19
N ARG A 180 -18.97 -8.92 46.22
CA ARG A 180 -18.94 -9.45 44.86
C ARG A 180 -17.60 -9.26 44.19
N ASP A 181 -16.92 -8.13 44.45
CA ASP A 181 -15.65 -7.78 43.86
C ASP A 181 -14.47 -8.61 44.40
N THR A 182 -14.71 -9.47 45.44
CA THR A 182 -13.73 -10.48 45.87
C THR A 182 -13.55 -11.59 44.84
N GLU A 183 -14.50 -11.78 43.95
CA GLU A 183 -14.44 -12.78 42.88
C GLU A 183 -14.21 -12.07 41.55
N LEU A 184 -13.08 -12.33 40.89
CA LEU A 184 -12.74 -11.76 39.59
C LEU A 184 -13.13 -12.74 38.49
N PHE A 185 -14.01 -12.30 37.60
CA PHE A 185 -14.46 -13.08 36.46
C PHE A 185 -13.92 -12.51 35.14
N ALA A 186 -13.80 -13.39 34.10
CA ALA A 186 -13.42 -13.00 32.78
C ALA A 186 -14.50 -12.08 32.15
N PRO A 187 -14.14 -10.85 31.69
CA PRO A 187 -15.10 -9.89 31.15
C PRO A 187 -15.61 -10.27 29.74
N PHE A 188 -14.84 -11.07 28.99
CA PHE A 188 -15.17 -11.58 27.66
C PHE A 188 -14.40 -12.88 27.39
N ASP A 189 -14.76 -13.59 26.30
CA ASP A 189 -14.02 -14.76 25.83
C ASP A 189 -12.64 -14.34 25.33
N GLY A 190 -11.56 -15.00 25.79
CA GLY A 190 -10.22 -14.62 25.40
C GLY A 190 -9.14 -15.57 25.86
N VAL A 191 -7.90 -15.18 25.65
CA VAL A 191 -6.72 -15.91 26.11
C VAL A 191 -6.07 -15.08 27.22
N ILE A 192 -5.72 -15.77 28.30
CA ILE A 192 -5.02 -15.17 29.42
C ILE A 192 -3.55 -14.93 29.06
N ASN A 193 -3.06 -13.76 29.39
CA ASN A 193 -1.68 -13.36 29.21
C ASN A 193 -1.15 -12.65 30.46
N ASP A 194 0.17 -12.69 30.69
CA ASP A 194 0.87 -11.97 31.76
C ASP A 194 0.23 -12.18 33.16
N VAL A 195 0.12 -13.43 33.59
CA VAL A 195 -0.41 -13.80 34.91
C VAL A 195 0.55 -13.40 36.00
N GLN A 196 0.12 -12.53 36.91
CA GLN A 196 0.91 -12.01 38.01
C GLN A 196 0.37 -12.41 39.39
N ALA A 197 -0.90 -12.80 39.48
CA ALA A 197 -1.49 -13.27 40.73
C ALA A 197 -1.35 -14.78 40.85
N THR A 198 -0.91 -15.20 42.05
CA THR A 198 -0.77 -16.61 42.42
C THR A 198 -1.46 -16.85 43.78
N LEU A 199 -1.80 -18.11 44.06
CA LEU A 199 -2.38 -18.51 45.32
C LEU A 199 -1.51 -18.03 46.50
N GLY A 200 -2.14 -17.42 47.48
CA GLY A 200 -1.47 -16.86 48.67
C GLY A 200 -0.87 -15.46 48.49
N LYS A 201 -0.86 -14.90 47.29
CA LYS A 201 -0.40 -13.52 47.05
C LYS A 201 -1.35 -12.53 47.70
N GLN A 202 -0.77 -11.53 48.40
CA GLN A 202 -1.52 -10.35 48.85
C GLN A 202 -1.66 -9.35 47.70
N VAL A 203 -2.88 -8.89 47.46
CA VAL A 203 -3.18 -7.90 46.41
C VAL A 203 -3.83 -6.66 46.99
N SER A 204 -3.59 -5.52 46.37
CA SER A 204 -4.09 -4.21 46.77
C SER A 204 -5.07 -3.66 45.75
N THR A 205 -6.12 -3.00 46.18
CA THR A 205 -7.18 -2.44 45.37
C THR A 205 -6.60 -1.53 44.26
N PHE A 206 -6.92 -1.81 43.01
CA PHE A 206 -6.55 -1.08 41.77
C PHE A 206 -5.03 -0.96 41.48
N ASN A 207 -4.14 -1.24 42.44
CA ASN A 207 -2.70 -1.09 42.24
C ASN A 207 -2.06 -2.33 41.62
N ASP A 208 -2.53 -3.52 41.99
CA ASP A 208 -1.92 -4.76 41.54
C ASP A 208 -2.54 -5.29 40.28
N LYS A 209 -1.72 -5.46 39.25
CA LYS A 209 -2.09 -6.21 38.05
C LYS A 209 -2.21 -7.69 38.41
N ILE A 210 -3.34 -8.26 38.06
CA ILE A 210 -3.64 -9.68 38.23
C ILE A 210 -3.18 -10.46 37.02
N GLY A 211 -3.46 -9.93 35.82
CA GLY A 211 -3.14 -10.53 34.56
C GLY A 211 -3.67 -9.68 33.42
N GLU A 212 -3.72 -10.27 32.23
CA GLU A 212 -4.28 -9.64 31.05
C GLU A 212 -5.13 -10.66 30.29
N ILE A 213 -6.23 -10.22 29.71
CA ILE A 213 -7.05 -11.03 28.79
C ILE A 213 -7.07 -10.40 27.41
N ILE A 214 -6.85 -11.22 26.38
CA ILE A 214 -6.74 -10.79 24.98
C ILE A 214 -7.77 -11.54 24.15
N ASP A 215 -8.59 -10.80 23.40
CA ASP A 215 -9.52 -11.37 22.44
C ASP A 215 -8.75 -11.74 21.16
N ILE A 216 -8.64 -13.02 20.87
CA ILE A 216 -7.97 -13.54 19.67
C ILE A 216 -8.95 -13.94 18.56
N LYS A 217 -10.27 -13.82 18.77
CA LYS A 217 -11.27 -14.08 17.75
C LYS A 217 -11.55 -12.86 16.88
N ASN A 218 -11.51 -11.68 17.51
CA ASN A 218 -11.78 -10.41 16.82
C ASN A 218 -10.46 -9.65 16.63
N MET A 219 -9.70 -10.06 15.64
CA MET A 219 -8.43 -9.40 15.29
C MET A 219 -8.61 -8.43 14.13
N GLU A 220 -7.80 -7.41 14.15
CA GLU A 220 -7.71 -6.38 13.12
C GLU A 220 -6.27 -6.26 12.65
N VAL A 221 -6.08 -5.81 11.43
CA VAL A 221 -4.77 -5.34 10.97
C VAL A 221 -4.76 -3.82 10.95
N ARG A 222 -3.76 -3.25 11.61
CA ARG A 222 -3.45 -1.82 11.58
C ARG A 222 -2.27 -1.58 10.64
N PHE A 223 -2.42 -0.68 9.69
CA PHE A 223 -1.37 -0.28 8.78
C PHE A 223 -1.47 1.22 8.48
N SER A 224 -0.41 1.79 7.92
CA SER A 224 -0.36 3.21 7.59
C SER A 224 -0.17 3.40 6.10
N ILE A 225 -0.91 4.33 5.53
CA ILE A 225 -0.74 4.79 4.15
C ILE A 225 -0.21 6.22 4.14
N SER A 226 0.61 6.56 3.16
CA SER A 226 1.14 7.91 3.03
C SER A 226 0.05 8.92 2.69
N LYS A 227 0.31 10.21 2.95
CA LYS A 227 -0.61 11.30 2.60
C LYS A 227 -0.96 11.31 1.10
N ALA A 228 0.01 11.00 0.23
CA ALA A 228 -0.23 10.93 -1.21
C ALA A 228 -1.14 9.76 -1.59
N GLN A 229 -0.92 8.57 -1.01
CA GLN A 229 -1.80 7.41 -1.21
C GLN A 229 -3.21 7.69 -0.70
N TYR A 230 -3.33 8.29 0.49
CA TYR A 230 -4.62 8.67 1.03
C TYR A 230 -5.37 9.66 0.14
N GLY A 231 -4.66 10.69 -0.38
CA GLY A 231 -5.24 11.66 -1.33
C GLY A 231 -5.81 10.99 -2.58
N ARG A 232 -5.05 10.04 -3.18
CA ARG A 232 -5.53 9.28 -4.34
C ARG A 232 -6.78 8.43 -4.03
N LEU A 233 -6.80 7.79 -2.87
CA LEU A 233 -7.95 6.98 -2.45
C LEU A 233 -9.20 7.82 -2.19
N LEU A 234 -9.05 9.09 -1.77
CA LEU A 234 -10.17 10.02 -1.61
C LEU A 234 -10.75 10.49 -2.95
N GLU A 235 -9.94 10.50 -4.01
CA GLU A 235 -10.38 10.84 -5.37
C GLU A 235 -11.03 9.67 -6.10
N ASP A 236 -10.89 8.44 -5.59
CA ASP A 236 -11.47 7.25 -6.19
C ASP A 236 -13.00 7.22 -6.01
N GLU A 237 -13.71 6.67 -6.98
CA GLU A 237 -15.17 6.47 -6.90
C GLU A 237 -15.54 5.45 -5.81
N SER A 238 -14.64 4.53 -5.49
CA SER A 238 -14.85 3.50 -4.47
C SER A 238 -14.52 4.01 -3.09
N ALA A 239 -15.41 3.77 -2.12
CA ALA A 239 -15.15 4.12 -0.73
C ALA A 239 -13.89 3.42 -0.19
N ILE A 240 -13.18 4.09 0.73
CA ILE A 240 -12.04 3.49 1.42
C ILE A 240 -12.52 2.39 2.36
N VAL A 241 -13.56 2.67 3.14
CA VAL A 241 -14.17 1.69 4.07
C VAL A 241 -14.94 0.63 3.28
N GLY A 242 -14.74 -0.63 3.65
CA GLY A 242 -15.29 -1.80 2.95
C GLY A 242 -14.38 -2.35 1.85
N ARG A 243 -13.26 -1.72 1.55
CA ARG A 243 -12.31 -2.19 0.54
C ARG A 243 -11.63 -3.48 1.01
N ALA A 244 -11.60 -4.49 0.15
CA ALA A 244 -10.95 -5.77 0.43
C ALA A 244 -9.42 -5.63 0.40
N ILE A 245 -8.76 -6.37 1.27
CA ILE A 245 -7.30 -6.44 1.40
C ILE A 245 -6.90 -7.90 1.50
N GLU A 246 -5.94 -8.33 0.72
CA GLU A 246 -5.25 -9.60 0.91
C GLU A 246 -4.13 -9.41 1.93
N MET A 247 -4.18 -10.15 3.01
CA MET A 247 -3.17 -10.15 4.06
C MET A 247 -2.36 -11.44 4.01
N LYS A 248 -1.03 -11.32 3.94
CA LYS A 248 -0.09 -12.44 3.91
C LYS A 248 0.81 -12.42 5.15
N TRP A 249 0.74 -13.49 5.92
CA TRP A 249 1.63 -13.72 7.06
C TRP A 249 2.57 -14.88 6.78
N THR A 250 3.88 -14.61 6.80
CA THR A 250 4.92 -15.62 6.55
C THR A 250 5.47 -16.13 7.87
N VAL A 251 5.31 -17.42 8.16
CA VAL A 251 5.83 -18.09 9.35
C VAL A 251 6.77 -19.22 8.93
N GLY A 252 8.06 -19.03 9.18
CA GLY A 252 9.08 -19.94 8.67
C GLY A 252 9.07 -19.96 7.14
N GLN A 253 8.70 -21.10 6.57
CA GLN A 253 8.60 -21.30 5.10
C GLN A 253 7.14 -21.35 4.59
N ARG A 254 6.17 -21.08 5.46
CA ARG A 254 4.75 -21.12 5.10
C ARG A 254 4.18 -19.72 5.00
N ASP A 255 3.45 -19.50 3.93
CA ASP A 255 2.64 -18.31 3.74
C ASP A 255 1.19 -18.63 4.09
N LEU A 256 0.65 -17.90 5.04
CA LEU A 256 -0.76 -17.95 5.41
C LEU A 256 -1.42 -16.70 4.84
N ILE A 257 -2.48 -16.89 4.10
CA ILE A 257 -3.24 -15.82 3.44
C ILE A 257 -4.56 -15.67 4.17
N PHE A 258 -4.95 -14.43 4.46
CA PHE A 258 -6.20 -14.06 5.08
C PHE A 258 -6.82 -12.92 4.29
N ASP A 259 -8.13 -12.91 4.22
CA ASP A 259 -8.87 -11.78 3.71
C ASP A 259 -9.20 -10.81 4.84
N ALA A 260 -9.17 -9.51 4.53
CA ALA A 260 -9.53 -8.47 5.46
C ALA A 260 -10.28 -7.35 4.74
N TYR A 261 -11.12 -6.61 5.48
CA TYR A 261 -11.88 -5.48 4.94
C TYR A 261 -11.66 -4.24 5.79
N ILE A 262 -11.38 -3.11 5.14
CA ILE A 262 -11.20 -1.84 5.84
C ILE A 262 -12.48 -1.52 6.61
N SER A 263 -12.35 -1.44 7.93
CA SER A 263 -13.46 -1.11 8.84
C SER A 263 -13.52 0.37 9.16
N ARG A 264 -12.37 1.04 9.27
CA ARG A 264 -12.27 2.45 9.62
C ARG A 264 -10.94 3.07 9.25
N VAL A 265 -10.96 4.39 9.12
CA VAL A 265 -9.80 5.25 8.93
C VAL A 265 -9.50 5.98 10.24
N GLY A 266 -8.24 6.08 10.61
CA GLY A 266 -7.81 6.80 11.81
C GLY A 266 -8.17 8.29 11.73
N ALA A 267 -8.49 8.86 12.89
CA ALA A 267 -8.90 10.27 12.98
C ALA A 267 -7.73 11.25 12.86
N GLU A 268 -6.49 10.78 12.98
CA GLU A 268 -5.30 11.62 13.06
C GLU A 268 -4.26 11.22 12.02
N ILE A 269 -3.53 12.20 11.52
CA ILE A 269 -2.31 11.99 10.75
C ILE A 269 -1.18 11.77 11.75
N THR A 270 -0.51 10.62 11.67
CA THR A 270 0.58 10.27 12.57
C THR A 270 1.78 11.18 12.30
N SER A 271 2.16 12.00 13.27
CA SER A 271 3.24 13.00 13.13
C SER A 271 4.59 12.40 12.75
N ASN A 272 4.90 11.19 13.20
CA ASN A 272 6.19 10.53 12.94
C ASN A 272 6.32 9.99 11.50
N THR A 273 5.23 9.58 10.86
CA THR A 273 5.23 8.99 9.51
C THR A 273 4.59 9.90 8.47
N GLY A 274 3.85 10.92 8.90
CA GLY A 274 3.04 11.78 8.03
C GLY A 274 1.89 11.02 7.35
N GLY A 275 1.61 9.78 7.78
CA GLY A 275 0.63 8.88 7.20
C GLY A 275 -0.69 8.83 7.98
N VAL A 276 -1.69 8.20 7.37
CA VAL A 276 -3.00 7.93 7.96
C VAL A 276 -3.06 6.45 8.34
N ASN A 277 -3.43 6.16 9.59
CA ASN A 277 -3.66 4.79 10.02
C ASN A 277 -4.98 4.26 9.49
N ILE A 278 -4.95 3.06 8.95
CA ILE A 278 -6.10 2.31 8.48
C ILE A 278 -6.24 1.06 9.33
N PHE A 279 -7.47 0.67 9.60
CA PHE A 279 -7.81 -0.53 10.34
C PHE A 279 -8.72 -1.41 9.48
N ALA A 280 -8.38 -2.68 9.37
CA ALA A 280 -9.19 -3.64 8.65
C ALA A 280 -9.48 -4.86 9.53
N ASN A 281 -10.74 -5.31 9.51
CA ASN A 281 -11.15 -6.52 10.19
C ASN A 281 -10.66 -7.73 9.39
N ILE A 282 -10.02 -8.67 10.08
CA ILE A 282 -9.53 -9.91 9.48
C ILE A 282 -10.66 -10.93 9.49
N GLU A 283 -10.93 -11.55 8.34
CA GLU A 283 -11.86 -12.69 8.29
C GLU A 283 -11.16 -13.94 8.81
N LEU A 284 -11.62 -14.41 9.96
CA LEU A 284 -11.14 -15.64 10.56
C LEU A 284 -12.25 -16.69 10.50
N ASP A 285 -11.88 -17.92 10.17
CA ASP A 285 -12.80 -19.04 10.28
C ASP A 285 -13.07 -19.31 11.77
N ASN A 286 -14.30 -19.08 12.20
CA ASN A 286 -14.70 -19.24 13.61
C ASN A 286 -14.58 -20.66 14.14
N ASP A 287 -14.54 -21.65 13.23
CA ASP A 287 -14.52 -23.08 13.59
C ASP A 287 -13.08 -23.65 13.67
N GLN A 288 -12.08 -22.89 13.26
CA GLN A 288 -10.68 -23.34 13.28
C GLN A 288 -9.83 -22.45 14.20
N GLU A 289 -8.93 -23.10 14.97
CA GLU A 289 -7.91 -22.37 15.71
C GLU A 289 -6.94 -21.71 14.73
N THR A 290 -6.98 -20.40 14.65
CA THR A 290 -6.01 -19.65 13.85
C THR A 290 -4.66 -19.59 14.55
N PRO A 291 -3.54 -19.83 13.85
CA PRO A 291 -2.21 -19.62 14.41
C PRO A 291 -1.86 -18.13 14.53
N LEU A 292 -2.62 -17.25 13.91
CA LEU A 292 -2.40 -15.80 13.94
C LEU A 292 -2.51 -15.27 15.37
N ARG A 293 -1.60 -14.37 15.73
CA ARG A 293 -1.58 -13.76 17.07
C ARG A 293 -1.41 -12.24 16.95
N PRO A 294 -1.99 -11.46 17.86
CA PRO A 294 -1.70 -10.03 17.96
C PRO A 294 -0.20 -9.78 18.11
N GLY A 295 0.31 -8.73 17.44
CA GLY A 295 1.73 -8.43 17.32
C GLY A 295 2.41 -9.04 16.08
N ALA A 296 1.70 -9.86 15.28
CA ALA A 296 2.23 -10.38 14.03
C ALA A 296 2.36 -9.26 12.99
N PHE A 297 3.55 -9.18 12.33
CA PHE A 297 3.76 -8.31 11.18
C PHE A 297 3.39 -9.04 9.90
N VAL A 298 2.61 -8.37 9.07
CA VAL A 298 2.02 -8.95 7.86
C VAL A 298 2.26 -8.04 6.65
N ARG A 299 2.29 -8.66 5.47
CA ARG A 299 2.27 -7.95 4.19
C ARG A 299 0.84 -7.84 3.71
N LEU A 300 0.50 -6.67 3.18
CA LEU A 300 -0.83 -6.36 2.70
C LEU A 300 -0.78 -6.01 1.23
N ARG A 301 -1.78 -6.45 0.49
CA ARG A 301 -2.07 -6.03 -0.87
C ARG A 301 -3.44 -5.38 -0.88
N MET A 302 -3.47 -4.10 -1.17
CA MET A 302 -4.69 -3.31 -1.19
C MET A 302 -4.86 -2.65 -2.57
N PRO A 303 -6.03 -2.74 -3.20
CA PRO A 303 -6.30 -2.00 -4.42
C PRO A 303 -6.14 -0.48 -4.19
N ASP A 304 -5.39 0.20 -5.07
CA ASP A 304 -5.29 1.67 -5.10
C ASP A 304 -6.51 2.27 -5.84
N LYS A 305 -6.44 3.48 -6.26
CA LYS A 305 -7.39 4.16 -7.14
C LYS A 305 -7.43 3.46 -8.51
N THR A 306 -8.60 3.36 -9.09
CA THR A 306 -8.76 2.93 -10.49
C THR A 306 -8.43 4.09 -11.42
N TYR A 307 -7.46 3.88 -12.30
CA TYR A 307 -7.10 4.82 -13.36
C TYR A 307 -7.80 4.43 -14.64
N LYS A 308 -8.72 5.28 -15.10
CA LYS A 308 -9.52 5.00 -16.30
C LYS A 308 -8.81 5.47 -17.55
N SER A 309 -8.87 4.64 -18.61
CA SER A 309 -8.33 4.96 -19.93
C SER A 309 -6.88 5.43 -19.90
N VAL A 310 -6.00 4.63 -19.30
CA VAL A 310 -4.55 4.86 -19.22
C VAL A 310 -3.80 3.83 -20.04
N ILE A 311 -2.59 4.17 -20.47
CA ILE A 311 -1.65 3.24 -21.09
C ILE A 311 -0.59 2.88 -20.05
N SER A 312 -0.38 1.58 -19.80
CA SER A 312 0.66 1.06 -18.90
C SER A 312 1.93 0.77 -19.69
N ILE A 313 3.01 1.48 -19.37
CA ILE A 313 4.31 1.34 -20.02
C ILE A 313 5.43 1.16 -19.01
N PRO A 314 6.52 0.47 -19.35
CA PRO A 314 7.70 0.43 -18.48
C PRO A 314 8.25 1.83 -18.22
N GLU A 315 8.75 2.09 -17.00
CA GLU A 315 9.37 3.37 -16.64
C GLU A 315 10.52 3.76 -17.60
N THR A 316 11.22 2.77 -18.16
CA THR A 316 12.30 2.96 -19.15
C THR A 316 11.83 3.59 -20.46
N ALA A 317 10.54 3.59 -20.76
CA ALA A 317 9.96 4.21 -21.96
C ALA A 317 9.77 5.73 -21.81
N VAL A 318 9.79 6.25 -20.57
CA VAL A 318 9.52 7.66 -20.27
C VAL A 318 10.82 8.46 -20.25
N TYR A 319 10.81 9.61 -20.89
CA TYR A 319 11.92 10.55 -20.94
C TYR A 319 11.54 11.84 -20.19
N GLU A 320 12.41 12.26 -19.27
CA GLU A 320 12.29 13.51 -18.49
C GLU A 320 10.95 13.67 -17.75
N ASP A 321 10.23 12.55 -17.51
CA ASP A 321 8.88 12.51 -16.93
C ASP A 321 7.81 13.30 -17.72
N GLU A 322 8.11 13.68 -18.97
CA GLU A 322 7.26 14.54 -19.78
C GLU A 322 6.82 13.92 -21.10
N TYR A 323 7.59 13.01 -21.69
CA TYR A 323 7.29 12.49 -23.01
C TYR A 323 7.78 11.06 -23.24
N ILE A 324 7.21 10.45 -24.29
CA ILE A 324 7.62 9.15 -24.83
C ILE A 324 7.91 9.29 -26.33
N TYR A 325 8.52 8.26 -26.90
CA TYR A 325 8.62 8.13 -28.35
C TYR A 325 7.67 7.06 -28.86
N ILE A 326 6.88 7.44 -29.87
CA ILE A 326 6.07 6.54 -30.69
C ILE A 326 6.71 6.39 -32.08
N ILE A 327 6.46 5.26 -32.75
CA ILE A 327 6.95 5.02 -34.09
C ILE A 327 5.86 5.35 -35.11
N LYS A 328 6.17 6.26 -36.01
CA LYS A 328 5.37 6.57 -37.20
C LYS A 328 6.29 6.55 -38.41
N ASP A 329 5.92 5.80 -39.46
CA ASP A 329 6.69 5.66 -40.70
C ASP A 329 8.17 5.29 -40.48
N GLN A 330 8.44 4.33 -39.55
CA GLN A 330 9.78 3.88 -39.14
C GLN A 330 10.65 5.00 -38.52
N ARG A 331 10.04 6.07 -38.01
CA ARG A 331 10.73 7.17 -37.35
C ARG A 331 10.17 7.47 -35.96
N LEU A 332 11.03 7.95 -35.09
CA LEU A 332 10.63 8.41 -33.77
C LEU A 332 9.81 9.69 -33.87
N LYS A 333 8.67 9.71 -33.21
CA LYS A 333 7.86 10.90 -33.00
C LYS A 333 7.68 11.12 -31.51
N LYS A 334 8.01 12.33 -31.04
CA LYS A 334 7.81 12.72 -29.64
C LYS A 334 6.32 12.85 -29.35
N ALA A 335 5.85 12.23 -28.28
CA ALA A 335 4.50 12.35 -27.77
C ALA A 335 4.56 12.81 -26.29
N VAL A 336 4.00 14.00 -26.03
CA VAL A 336 3.92 14.56 -24.67
C VAL A 336 2.85 13.82 -23.89
N ILE A 337 3.18 13.44 -22.65
CA ILE A 337 2.31 12.65 -21.79
C ILE A 337 2.12 13.33 -20.43
N VAL A 338 1.08 12.88 -19.75
CA VAL A 338 0.83 13.15 -18.34
C VAL A 338 0.92 11.84 -17.58
N ILE A 339 1.77 11.78 -16.57
CA ILE A 339 1.85 10.63 -15.67
C ILE A 339 0.66 10.70 -14.72
N SER A 340 -0.25 9.73 -14.83
CA SER A 340 -1.43 9.59 -13.97
C SER A 340 -1.14 8.81 -12.70
N GLY A 341 -0.23 7.82 -12.77
CA GLY A 341 0.11 6.97 -11.64
C GLY A 341 1.21 5.96 -11.95
N TYR A 342 1.42 5.06 -11.00
CA TYR A 342 2.42 3.99 -11.10
C TYR A 342 1.79 2.66 -10.71
N ASP A 343 2.15 1.60 -11.41
CA ASP A 343 1.82 0.22 -11.07
C ASP A 343 3.10 -0.64 -11.08
N GLN A 344 3.63 -0.91 -9.91
CA GLN A 344 4.92 -1.61 -9.72
C GLN A 344 6.07 -0.94 -10.49
N SER A 345 6.53 -1.55 -11.61
CA SER A 345 7.58 -1.06 -12.48
C SER A 345 7.06 -0.30 -13.71
N ASN A 346 5.75 -0.19 -13.84
CA ASN A 346 5.10 0.49 -14.95
C ASN A 346 4.60 1.87 -14.55
N VAL A 347 4.62 2.78 -15.51
CA VAL A 347 4.04 4.11 -15.40
C VAL A 347 2.71 4.11 -16.15
N LEU A 348 1.68 4.64 -15.52
CA LEU A 348 0.36 4.83 -16.10
C LEU A 348 0.29 6.21 -16.70
N ILE A 349 0.17 6.31 -18.01
CA ILE A 349 0.21 7.56 -18.76
C ILE A 349 -1.09 7.85 -19.48
N GLN A 350 -1.33 9.13 -19.69
CA GLN A 350 -2.32 9.65 -20.61
C GLN A 350 -1.64 10.64 -21.58
N PRO A 351 -2.08 10.73 -22.85
CA PRO A 351 -1.56 11.77 -23.76
C PRO A 351 -1.98 13.16 -23.24
N ALA A 352 -1.07 14.13 -23.35
CA ALA A 352 -1.37 15.51 -22.99
C ALA A 352 -2.41 16.16 -23.94
N GLU A 353 -2.46 15.70 -25.19
CA GLU A 353 -3.44 16.12 -26.19
C GLU A 353 -4.22 14.90 -26.68
N GLU A 354 -5.54 15.03 -26.78
CA GLU A 354 -6.40 13.99 -27.35
C GLU A 354 -5.92 13.60 -28.77
N LEU A 355 -5.92 12.30 -29.08
CA LEU A 355 -5.51 11.71 -30.36
C LEU A 355 -4.01 11.68 -30.67
N MET A 356 -3.12 12.10 -29.77
CA MET A 356 -1.68 12.04 -30.00
C MET A 356 -1.14 10.60 -30.00
N ILE A 357 -1.77 9.71 -29.22
CA ILE A 357 -1.48 8.28 -29.14
C ILE A 357 -2.78 7.52 -29.39
N GLN A 358 -2.76 6.54 -30.28
CA GLN A 358 -3.92 5.70 -30.60
C GLN A 358 -3.66 4.25 -30.16
N ASN A 359 -4.73 3.50 -29.96
CA ASN A 359 -4.61 2.05 -29.75
C ASN A 359 -3.87 1.40 -30.94
N GLY A 360 -2.85 0.59 -30.61
CA GLY A 360 -2.00 -0.06 -31.61
C GLY A 360 -0.78 0.77 -32.05
N ASP A 361 -0.62 2.00 -31.57
CA ASP A 361 0.62 2.74 -31.78
C ASP A 361 1.80 2.06 -31.06
N LEU A 362 2.95 2.01 -31.72
CA LEU A 362 4.13 1.38 -31.16
C LEU A 362 4.91 2.38 -30.30
N ILE A 363 5.02 2.09 -29.02
CA ILE A 363 5.77 2.88 -28.03
C ILE A 363 7.14 2.26 -27.82
N VAL A 364 8.20 3.06 -27.91
CA VAL A 364 9.57 2.60 -27.66
C VAL A 364 9.79 2.41 -26.16
N THR A 365 10.31 1.23 -25.76
CA THR A 365 10.48 0.87 -24.35
C THR A 365 11.92 0.92 -23.86
N ASN A 366 12.91 0.91 -24.73
CA ASN A 366 14.32 1.04 -24.38
C ASN A 366 14.81 2.48 -24.53
N GLN A 367 15.66 2.93 -23.62
CA GLN A 367 16.30 4.24 -23.74
C GLN A 367 17.34 4.27 -24.83
N LEU A 368 17.26 5.28 -25.69
CA LEU A 368 18.23 5.54 -26.75
C LEU A 368 19.13 6.71 -26.35
N ARG A 369 20.45 6.55 -26.48
CA ARG A 369 21.44 7.62 -26.17
C ARG A 369 21.34 8.82 -27.12
N GLU A 370 20.94 8.59 -28.37
CA GLU A 370 20.75 9.58 -29.41
C GLU A 370 19.27 9.64 -29.86
N ALA A 371 18.37 9.64 -28.85
CA ALA A 371 16.95 9.80 -29.14
C ALA A 371 16.66 11.22 -29.63
N GLY A 372 15.93 11.33 -30.71
CA GLY A 372 15.49 12.61 -31.27
C GLY A 372 14.33 12.41 -32.21
N GLU A 373 13.48 13.43 -32.36
CA GLU A 373 12.37 13.39 -33.30
C GLU A 373 12.88 13.20 -34.73
N GLY A 374 12.27 12.27 -35.48
CA GLY A 374 12.63 11.96 -36.86
C GLY A 374 13.73 10.91 -37.02
N VAL A 375 14.38 10.45 -35.96
CA VAL A 375 15.41 9.38 -36.02
C VAL A 375 14.77 8.09 -36.55
N LYS A 376 15.45 7.48 -37.54
CA LYS A 376 15.03 6.21 -38.15
C LYS A 376 15.31 5.05 -37.17
N VAL A 377 14.35 4.15 -37.04
CA VAL A 377 14.45 2.99 -36.11
C VAL A 377 14.03 1.70 -36.80
N ASP A 378 14.61 0.60 -36.33
CA ASP A 378 14.27 -0.77 -36.70
C ASP A 378 13.70 -1.49 -35.47
N ILE A 379 12.56 -2.10 -35.60
CA ILE A 379 11.87 -2.84 -34.53
C ILE A 379 12.56 -4.21 -34.38
N LEU A 380 12.95 -4.57 -33.15
CA LEU A 380 13.59 -5.84 -32.81
C LEU A 380 12.60 -7.00 -32.83
#